data_87ce70b6d8179bd0f47b3185c44c42d7
#
_entry.id   87ce70b6d8179bd0f47b3185c44c42d7
#
_cell.length_a   1.000
_cell.length_b   1.000
_cell.length_c   1.000
_cell.angle_alpha   90.00
_cell.angle_beta   90.00
_cell.angle_gamma   90.00
#
_symmetry.space_group_name_H-M   'P 1'
#
loop_
_entity.id
_entity.type
_entity.pdbx_description
1 polymer ?
#
loop_
_entity_poly.entity_id
_entity_poly.type
_entity_poly.pdbx_seq_one_letter_code
_entity_poly.pdbx_strand_id
1 'polypeptide(L)'
;MRKFVIDKVLYLLFEIAIGIGIYVFERYMVLTIIFEAVIIWCLSYQCQQLFALLIDVCKGSVTKEVYLSGRIIYRGYDFFSRGHYSEWKFYYGGSGILRLCVPDIKNSGLLEEMKNQRRDQKLKVTYYNLSKILISFEPVYD
;
A
#
# COMPACT_ATOMS: atom_id res chain seq x y z
N MET A 1 1.18 -0.55 11.62
CA MET A 1 1.57 -1.67 10.76
C MET A 1 0.87 -2.99 11.10
N ARG A 2 0.92 -3.50 12.35
CA ARG A 2 0.25 -4.75 12.76
C ARG A 2 -1.25 -4.79 12.42
N LYS A 3 -1.98 -3.67 12.63
CA LYS A 3 -3.41 -3.57 12.31
C LYS A 3 -3.67 -3.65 10.80
N PHE A 4 -2.83 -3.00 9.99
CA PHE A 4 -2.93 -3.06 8.53
C PHE A 4 -2.75 -4.50 7.99
N VAL A 5 -1.78 -5.25 8.52
CA VAL A 5 -1.57 -6.66 8.15
C VAL A 5 -2.77 -7.52 8.57
N ILE A 6 -3.29 -7.33 9.78
CA ILE A 6 -4.46 -8.05 10.27
C ILE A 6 -5.68 -7.79 9.38
N ASP A 7 -5.93 -6.52 9.02
CA ASP A 7 -7.04 -6.16 8.15
C ASP A 7 -6.89 -6.83 6.77
N LYS A 8 -5.69 -6.83 6.18
CA LYS A 8 -5.43 -7.52 4.90
C LYS A 8 -5.65 -9.03 4.98
N VAL A 9 -5.22 -9.67 6.05
CA VAL A 9 -5.44 -11.11 6.27
C VAL A 9 -6.92 -11.42 6.44
N LEU A 10 -7.66 -10.60 7.19
CA LEU A 10 -9.11 -10.78 7.35
C LEU A 10 -9.86 -10.64 6.02
N TYR A 11 -9.48 -9.68 5.18
CA TYR A 11 -10.07 -9.55 3.83
C TYR A 11 -9.77 -10.76 2.95
N LEU A 12 -8.52 -11.24 2.97
CA LEU A 12 -8.14 -12.45 2.24
C LEU A 12 -9.01 -13.65 2.66
N LEU A 13 -9.19 -13.84 3.97
CA LEU A 13 -10.03 -14.92 4.50
C LEU A 13 -11.50 -14.75 4.09
N PHE A 14 -12.00 -13.52 4.06
CA PHE A 14 -13.37 -13.22 3.63
C PHE A 14 -13.58 -13.51 2.15
N GLU A 15 -12.62 -13.15 1.28
CA GLU A 15 -12.67 -13.46 -0.16
C GLU A 15 -12.61 -14.96 -0.42
N ILE A 16 -11.78 -15.70 0.32
CA ILE A 16 -11.76 -17.18 0.25
C ILE A 16 -13.12 -17.77 0.65
N ALA A 17 -13.72 -17.27 1.73
CA ALA A 17 -15.01 -17.76 2.19
C ALA A 17 -16.14 -17.50 1.17
N ILE A 18 -16.14 -16.32 0.51
CA ILE A 18 -17.07 -16.01 -0.58
C ILE A 18 -16.86 -16.97 -1.76
N GLY A 19 -15.62 -17.22 -2.18
CA GLY A 19 -15.30 -18.13 -3.28
C GLY A 19 -15.81 -19.54 -3.03
N ILE A 20 -15.59 -20.04 -1.81
CA ILE A 20 -16.13 -21.35 -1.39
C ILE A 20 -17.68 -21.35 -1.39
N GLY A 21 -18.30 -20.27 -0.91
CA GLY A 21 -19.75 -20.13 -0.89
C GLY A 21 -20.36 -20.17 -2.29
N ILE A 22 -19.76 -19.46 -3.24
CA ILE A 22 -20.19 -19.44 -4.64
C ILE A 22 -20.05 -20.85 -5.25
N TYR A 23 -18.93 -21.53 -5.03
CA TYR A 23 -18.69 -22.89 -5.53
C TYR A 23 -19.71 -23.90 -5.02
N VAL A 24 -20.15 -23.80 -3.78
CA VAL A 24 -21.11 -24.73 -3.16
C VAL A 24 -22.56 -24.48 -3.63
N PHE A 25 -22.91 -23.25 -4.00
CA PHE A 25 -24.30 -22.88 -4.35
C PHE A 25 -24.65 -22.96 -5.85
N GLU A 26 -23.81 -23.55 -6.67
CA GLU A 26 -23.93 -23.40 -8.10
C GLU A 26 -24.90 -24.20 -8.89
N ARG A 27 -25.70 -23.48 -9.69
CA ARG A 27 -26.44 -23.97 -10.84
C ARG A 27 -26.09 -23.32 -12.20
N TYR A 28 -25.19 -22.31 -12.22
CA TYR A 28 -24.89 -21.53 -13.43
C TYR A 28 -23.39 -21.52 -13.74
N MET A 29 -22.94 -22.51 -14.49
CA MET A 29 -21.52 -22.77 -14.79
C MET A 29 -20.71 -21.55 -15.29
N VAL A 30 -21.28 -20.73 -16.17
CA VAL A 30 -20.52 -19.62 -16.80
C VAL A 30 -20.28 -18.47 -15.85
N LEU A 31 -21.28 -18.09 -15.07
CA LEU A 31 -21.17 -17.01 -14.08
C LEU A 31 -20.14 -17.35 -13.01
N THR A 32 -20.06 -18.60 -12.62
CA THR A 32 -19.07 -19.07 -11.63
C THR A 32 -17.66 -18.97 -12.13
N ILE A 33 -17.39 -19.45 -13.32
CA ILE A 33 -16.05 -19.37 -13.91
C ILE A 33 -15.56 -17.92 -13.93
N ILE A 34 -16.44 -16.97 -14.28
CA ILE A 34 -16.09 -15.53 -14.27
C ILE A 34 -15.82 -15.04 -12.84
N PHE A 35 -16.68 -15.36 -11.88
CA PHE A 35 -16.49 -14.96 -10.49
C PHE A 35 -15.23 -15.58 -9.87
N GLU A 36 -15.00 -16.88 -10.12
CA GLU A 36 -13.78 -17.55 -9.66
C GLU A 36 -12.51 -16.91 -10.26
N ALA A 37 -12.51 -16.59 -11.54
CA ALA A 37 -11.38 -15.91 -12.17
C ALA A 37 -11.09 -14.53 -11.54
N VAL A 38 -12.14 -13.76 -11.26
CA VAL A 38 -12.00 -12.46 -10.58
C VAL A 38 -11.48 -12.63 -9.15
N ILE A 39 -12.00 -13.61 -8.41
CA ILE A 39 -11.54 -13.89 -7.03
C ILE A 39 -10.08 -14.32 -7.04
N ILE A 40 -9.69 -15.24 -7.94
CA ILE A 40 -8.30 -15.68 -8.07
C ILE A 40 -7.37 -14.51 -8.40
N TRP A 41 -7.79 -13.60 -9.26
CA TRP A 41 -7.01 -12.40 -9.57
C TRP A 41 -6.85 -11.49 -8.36
N CYS A 42 -7.93 -11.18 -7.65
CA CYS A 42 -7.89 -10.38 -6.42
C CYS A 42 -7.00 -11.03 -5.35
N LEU A 43 -7.13 -12.34 -5.13
CA LEU A 43 -6.30 -13.11 -4.20
C LEU A 43 -4.82 -13.05 -4.58
N SER A 44 -4.49 -13.24 -5.85
CA SER A 44 -3.11 -13.17 -6.35
C SER A 44 -2.49 -11.81 -6.08
N TYR A 45 -3.23 -10.73 -6.32
CA TYR A 45 -2.77 -9.37 -6.07
C TYR A 45 -2.53 -9.10 -4.57
N GLN A 46 -3.45 -9.54 -3.72
CA GLN A 46 -3.30 -9.38 -2.26
C GLN A 46 -2.14 -10.22 -1.71
N CYS A 47 -1.99 -11.45 -2.19
CA CYS A 47 -0.86 -12.30 -1.84
C CYS A 47 0.47 -11.64 -2.22
N GLN A 48 0.61 -11.09 -3.41
CA GLN A 48 1.83 -10.39 -3.84
C GLN A 48 2.16 -9.21 -2.90
N GLN A 49 1.16 -8.42 -2.51
CA GLN A 49 1.39 -7.31 -1.58
C GLN A 49 1.80 -7.79 -0.19
N LEU A 50 1.18 -8.84 0.34
CA LEU A 50 1.55 -9.44 1.62
C LEU A 50 2.96 -10.02 1.57
N PHE A 51 3.32 -10.74 0.52
CA PHE A 51 4.68 -11.26 0.34
C PHE A 51 5.72 -10.14 0.26
N ALA A 52 5.46 -9.09 -0.50
CA ALA A 52 6.35 -7.93 -0.57
C ALA A 52 6.56 -7.31 0.83
N LEU A 53 5.49 -7.14 1.59
CA LEU A 53 5.56 -6.60 2.94
C LEU A 53 6.31 -7.54 3.90
N LEU A 54 6.07 -8.83 3.84
CA LEU A 54 6.79 -9.81 4.66
C LEU A 54 8.29 -9.81 4.37
N ILE A 55 8.67 -9.79 3.09
CA ILE A 55 10.07 -9.71 2.67
C ILE A 55 10.70 -8.40 3.16
N ASP A 56 10.00 -7.28 3.06
CA ASP A 56 10.47 -5.98 3.52
C ASP A 56 10.67 -5.94 5.04
N VAL A 57 9.75 -6.53 5.80
CA VAL A 57 9.90 -6.65 7.26
C VAL A 57 11.13 -7.47 7.63
N CYS A 58 11.41 -8.54 6.87
CA CYS A 58 12.60 -9.36 7.10
C CYS A 58 13.91 -8.69 6.66
N LYS A 59 13.89 -7.94 5.55
CA LYS A 59 15.07 -7.25 5.01
C LYS A 59 15.37 -5.91 5.68
N GLY A 60 14.39 -5.35 6.37
CA GLY A 60 14.48 -4.04 6.98
C GLY A 60 14.12 -2.89 6.03
N SER A 61 14.14 -1.70 6.61
CA SER A 61 13.82 -0.45 5.91
C SER A 61 15.05 0.16 5.24
N VAL A 62 14.80 0.97 4.21
CA VAL A 62 15.82 1.74 3.51
C VAL A 62 15.58 3.22 3.79
N THR A 63 16.65 3.95 4.07
CA THR A 63 16.60 5.40 4.28
C THR A 63 17.29 6.12 3.12
N LYS A 64 16.62 7.14 2.56
CA LYS A 64 17.16 7.99 1.48
C LYS A 64 16.83 9.45 1.71
N GLU A 65 17.73 10.31 1.25
CA GLU A 65 17.48 11.74 1.12
C GLU A 65 16.82 12.03 -0.23
N VAL A 66 15.71 12.74 -0.18
CA VAL A 66 14.85 13.02 -1.33
C VAL A 66 14.26 14.41 -1.23
N TYR A 67 13.80 14.96 -2.34
CA TYR A 67 13.07 16.23 -2.39
C TYR A 67 11.60 15.97 -2.65
N LEU A 68 10.74 16.62 -1.87
CA LEU A 68 9.29 16.47 -2.03
C LEU A 68 8.81 17.18 -3.31
N SER A 69 8.37 16.43 -4.28
CA SER A 69 7.83 17.00 -5.53
C SER A 69 6.39 17.46 -5.42
N GLY A 70 5.60 16.75 -4.65
CA GLY A 70 4.19 17.04 -4.48
C GLY A 70 3.36 15.79 -4.20
N ARG A 71 2.10 16.05 -3.88
CA ARG A 71 1.11 15.02 -3.63
C ARG A 71 0.48 14.58 -4.94
N ILE A 72 0.64 13.33 -5.29
CA ILE A 72 -0.22 12.70 -6.29
C ILE A 72 -1.37 12.09 -5.48
N ILE A 73 -2.53 12.75 -5.50
CA ILE A 73 -3.72 12.19 -4.89
C ILE A 73 -4.26 11.12 -5.86
N TYR A 74 -3.68 9.95 -5.86
CA TYR A 74 -4.42 8.76 -6.17
C TYR A 74 -5.07 8.32 -4.85
N ARG A 75 -6.29 8.70 -4.63
CA ARG A 75 -7.17 7.89 -3.79
C ARG A 75 -7.41 6.61 -4.59
N GLY A 76 -6.44 5.73 -4.58
CA GLY A 76 -6.67 4.36 -4.97
C GLY A 76 -7.67 3.83 -3.96
N TYR A 77 -8.93 3.82 -4.34
CA TYR A 77 -9.90 2.96 -3.70
C TYR A 77 -9.44 1.55 -4.05
N ASP A 78 -8.60 1.01 -3.21
CA ASP A 78 -8.47 -0.42 -3.13
C ASP A 78 -9.84 -0.87 -2.63
N PHE A 79 -10.68 -1.33 -3.54
CA PHE A 79 -12.09 -1.69 -3.28
C PHE A 79 -12.23 -2.69 -2.12
N PHE A 80 -11.13 -3.37 -1.78
CA PHE A 80 -11.04 -4.41 -0.76
C PHE A 80 -10.27 -4.00 0.50
N SER A 81 -9.54 -2.91 0.50
CA SER A 81 -8.94 -2.40 1.72
C SER A 81 -9.62 -1.10 2.13
N ARG A 82 -10.31 -1.09 3.24
CA ARG A 82 -10.82 0.13 3.88
C ARG A 82 -9.70 1.09 4.34
N GLY A 83 -8.49 0.91 3.81
CA GLY A 83 -7.35 1.75 4.06
C GLY A 83 -7.21 2.80 2.97
N HIS A 84 -7.47 4.06 3.28
CA HIS A 84 -7.06 5.16 2.43
C HIS A 84 -5.53 5.23 2.47
N TYR A 85 -4.90 5.17 1.33
CA TYR A 85 -3.50 5.54 1.19
C TYR A 85 -3.36 6.69 0.21
N SER A 86 -2.37 7.53 0.41
CA SER A 86 -2.00 8.56 -0.54
C SER A 86 -0.63 8.26 -1.12
N GLU A 87 -0.51 8.38 -2.43
CA GLU A 87 0.77 8.25 -3.10
C GLU A 87 1.46 9.61 -3.14
N TRP A 88 2.75 9.64 -2.76
CA TRP A 88 3.58 10.83 -2.75
C TRP A 88 4.78 10.65 -3.67
N LYS A 89 5.10 11.70 -4.39
CA LYS A 89 6.19 11.71 -5.36
C LYS A 89 7.37 12.51 -4.81
N PHE A 90 8.53 11.90 -4.88
CA PHE A 90 9.80 12.48 -4.46
C PHE A 90 10.81 12.41 -5.60
N TYR A 91 11.78 13.33 -5.59
CA TYR A 91 12.91 13.33 -6.49
C TYR A 91 14.20 13.02 -5.73
N TYR A 92 15.11 12.28 -6.36
CA TYR A 92 16.45 12.02 -5.86
C TYR A 92 17.46 11.99 -7.02
N GLY A 93 18.70 12.46 -6.76
CA GLY A 93 19.83 12.30 -7.69
C GLY A 93 19.58 12.82 -9.12
N GLY A 94 18.99 14.01 -9.25
CA GLY A 94 18.85 14.75 -10.52
C GLY A 94 17.66 14.32 -11.40
N SER A 95 17.37 13.04 -11.61
CA SER A 95 16.26 12.59 -12.48
C SER A 95 15.46 11.41 -11.92
N GLY A 96 15.87 10.87 -10.80
CA GLY A 96 15.21 9.73 -10.19
C GLY A 96 13.87 10.13 -9.54
N ILE A 97 12.82 9.36 -9.81
CA ILE A 97 11.52 9.53 -9.21
C ILE A 97 11.27 8.37 -8.24
N LEU A 98 10.96 8.70 -7.00
CA LEU A 98 10.52 7.75 -6.00
C LEU A 98 9.05 8.00 -5.68
N ARG A 99 8.23 6.98 -5.76
CA ARG A 99 6.82 7.03 -5.36
C ARG A 99 6.65 6.19 -4.11
N LEU A 100 6.11 6.79 -3.06
CA LEU A 100 5.88 6.12 -1.80
C LEU A 100 4.40 6.19 -1.42
N CYS A 101 3.93 5.09 -0.89
CA CYS A 101 2.60 4.96 -0.31
C CYS A 101 2.64 5.43 1.13
N VAL A 102 1.87 6.45 1.46
CA VAL A 102 1.68 6.91 2.85
C VAL A 102 0.37 6.32 3.35
N PRO A 103 0.41 5.35 4.26
CA PRO A 103 -0.80 4.75 4.80
C PRO A 103 -1.55 5.76 5.67
N ASP A 104 -2.85 5.91 5.42
CA ASP A 104 -3.74 6.68 6.26
C ASP A 104 -4.16 5.83 7.47
N ILE A 105 -3.22 5.62 8.37
CA ILE A 105 -3.49 4.92 9.61
C ILE A 105 -4.05 5.97 10.59
N LYS A 106 -5.30 5.83 10.96
CA LYS A 106 -5.90 6.62 12.05
C LYS A 106 -4.96 6.62 13.24
N ASN A 107 -4.49 7.78 13.66
CA ASN A 107 -3.58 8.05 14.78
C ASN A 107 -2.07 7.99 14.48
N SER A 108 -1.60 7.80 13.26
CA SER A 108 -0.15 7.89 12.99
C SER A 108 0.36 9.34 12.88
N GLY A 109 -0.51 10.29 12.58
CA GLY A 109 -0.13 11.68 12.29
C GLY A 109 0.70 11.85 11.02
N LEU A 110 1.29 10.77 10.51
CA LEU A 110 2.26 10.77 9.40
C LEU A 110 1.72 11.45 8.13
N LEU A 111 0.47 11.18 7.79
CA LEU A 111 -0.17 11.78 6.62
C LEU A 111 -0.40 13.29 6.82
N GLU A 112 -0.80 13.70 8.01
CA GLU A 112 -1.02 15.11 8.37
C GLU A 112 0.29 15.88 8.37
N GLU A 113 1.32 15.32 8.99
CA GLU A 113 2.65 15.90 9.00
C GLU A 113 3.22 16.03 7.59
N MET A 114 3.02 15.02 6.72
CA MET A 114 3.45 15.07 5.33
C MET A 114 2.71 16.16 4.52
N LYS A 115 1.42 16.39 4.79
CA LYS A 115 0.65 17.47 4.14
C LYS A 115 1.18 18.86 4.45
N ASN A 116 1.79 19.03 5.61
CA ASN A 116 2.34 20.31 6.08
C ASN A 116 3.75 20.60 5.53
N GLN A 117 4.38 19.62 4.85
CA GLN A 117 5.70 19.83 4.25
C GLN A 117 5.61 20.70 3.00
N ARG A 118 6.65 21.54 2.80
CA ARG A 118 6.74 22.41 1.61
C ARG A 118 7.21 21.62 0.40
N ARG A 119 6.82 22.09 -0.78
CA ARG A 119 7.40 21.59 -2.04
C ARG A 119 8.89 21.86 -2.05
N ASP A 120 9.61 20.96 -2.70
CA ASP A 120 11.08 21.01 -2.85
C ASP A 120 11.86 20.97 -1.53
N GLN A 121 11.18 20.71 -0.42
CA GLN A 121 11.84 20.47 0.85
C GLN A 121 12.63 19.17 0.79
N LYS A 122 13.88 19.24 1.27
CA LYS A 122 14.73 18.07 1.43
C LYS A 122 14.26 17.26 2.64
N LEU A 123 13.98 15.99 2.43
CA LEU A 123 13.49 15.07 3.44
C LEU A 123 14.37 13.82 3.48
N LYS A 124 14.61 13.32 4.66
CA LYS A 124 15.18 12.00 4.89
C LYS A 124 14.01 11.04 5.10
N VAL A 125 13.74 10.19 4.12
CA VAL A 125 12.61 9.26 4.15
C VAL A 125 13.08 7.85 4.44
N THR A 126 12.38 7.16 5.33
CA THR A 126 12.59 5.75 5.64
C THR A 126 11.37 4.98 5.15
N TYR A 127 11.60 3.99 4.30
CA TYR A 127 10.53 3.25 3.64
C TYR A 127 10.92 1.79 3.39
N TYR A 128 9.92 0.96 3.14
CA TYR A 128 10.12 -0.40 2.69
C TYR A 128 10.36 -0.45 1.18
N ASN A 129 11.39 -1.19 0.75
CA ASN A 129 11.87 -1.10 -0.62
C ASN A 129 10.96 -1.78 -1.65
N LEU A 130 10.33 -2.89 -1.34
CA LEU A 130 9.45 -3.62 -2.26
C LEU A 130 8.02 -3.07 -2.22
N SER A 131 7.45 -2.96 -1.05
CA SER A 131 6.08 -2.45 -0.87
C SER A 131 5.94 -0.94 -1.06
N LYS A 132 7.08 -0.20 -1.09
CA LYS A 132 7.10 1.28 -1.20
C LYS A 132 6.28 2.00 -0.12
N ILE A 133 6.13 1.40 1.05
CA ILE A 133 5.40 1.98 2.17
C ILE A 133 6.33 2.90 2.96
N LEU A 134 5.93 4.16 3.12
CA LEU A 134 6.64 5.12 3.97
C LEU A 134 6.45 4.74 5.44
N ILE A 135 7.55 4.70 6.19
CA ILE A 135 7.57 4.39 7.62
C ILE A 135 7.68 5.68 8.43
N SER A 136 8.65 6.50 8.06
CA SER A 136 8.92 7.79 8.71
C SER A 136 9.60 8.75 7.76
N PHE A 137 9.56 10.02 8.07
CA PHE A 137 10.34 11.04 7.40
C PHE A 137 10.81 12.09 8.40
N GLU A 138 11.91 12.74 8.10
CA GLU A 138 12.48 13.84 8.86
C GLU A 138 12.87 14.97 7.90
N PRO A 139 12.51 16.22 8.18
CA PRO A 139 12.99 17.36 7.39
C PRO A 139 14.49 17.53 7.61
N VAL A 140 15.22 17.71 6.53
CA VAL A 140 16.64 18.06 6.58
C VAL A 140 16.74 19.58 6.46
N TYR A 141 17.25 20.20 7.50
CA TYR A 141 17.55 21.64 7.52
C TYR A 141 19.03 21.77 7.18
N ASP A 142 19.34 22.42 6.06
CA ASP A 142 20.70 22.79 5.68
C ASP A 142 21.18 24.01 6.47
#